data_6a07661802f1093b3077f4fbe4aa5462
#
_entry.id   6a07661802f1093b3077f4fbe4aa5462
#
_cell.length_a   1.000
_cell.length_b   1.000
_cell.length_c   1.000
_cell.angle_alpha   90.00
_cell.angle_beta   90.00
_cell.angle_gamma   90.00
#
_symmetry.space_group_name_H-M   'P 1'
#
loop_
_entity.id
_entity.type
_entity.pdbx_description
1 polymer ?
#
loop_
_entity_poly.entity_id
_entity_poly.type
_entity_poly.pdbx_seq_one_letter_code
_entity_poly.pdbx_strand_id
1 'polypeptide(L)'
;MATTRPNKNISDFKSKLIGGGARPNLFEVELTTLPDGVTGWDADSFQFLCKAAALPAQNIASIDVPFRGRIFKVAGDRTIDTWTVTVINDEDFVLRNAFENWTQQIADLTTNLGATDPSAYMTNAKVFQLGRGSTKASTSSDGNENVVLKEYEFIDIFPTSVSAIDLS
;
A
#
# COMPACT_ATOMS: atom_id res chain seq x y z
N MET A 1 -28.30 -19.45 34.50
CA MET A 1 -27.68 -20.55 33.71
C MET A 1 -26.24 -20.23 33.49
N ALA A 2 -25.30 -21.03 33.98
CA ALA A 2 -23.87 -20.84 33.72
C ALA A 2 -23.56 -21.28 32.30
N THR A 3 -23.13 -20.36 31.45
CA THR A 3 -22.70 -20.66 30.08
C THR A 3 -21.30 -21.26 30.15
N THR A 4 -21.17 -22.56 29.93
CA THR A 4 -19.89 -23.26 29.88
C THR A 4 -19.17 -22.81 28.59
N ARG A 5 -18.09 -22.07 28.73
CA ARG A 5 -17.22 -21.74 27.59
C ARG A 5 -16.28 -22.92 27.36
N PRO A 6 -16.09 -23.36 26.10
CA PRO A 6 -15.10 -24.39 25.78
C PRO A 6 -13.71 -23.96 26.20
N ASN A 7 -12.98 -24.86 26.85
CA ASN A 7 -11.60 -24.62 27.25
C ASN A 7 -10.72 -24.57 25.98
N LYS A 8 -10.19 -23.38 25.67
CA LYS A 8 -9.31 -23.18 24.50
C LYS A 8 -7.89 -23.61 24.88
N ASN A 9 -7.39 -24.62 24.22
CA ASN A 9 -6.03 -25.12 24.42
C ASN A 9 -5.08 -24.69 23.27
N ILE A 10 -3.79 -25.00 23.44
CA ILE A 10 -2.74 -24.67 22.46
C ILE A 10 -2.95 -25.38 21.11
N SER A 11 -3.58 -26.55 21.11
CA SER A 11 -3.90 -27.29 19.88
C SER A 11 -4.95 -26.59 19.07
N ASP A 12 -5.98 -26.02 19.73
CA ASP A 12 -7.00 -25.22 19.07
C ASP A 12 -6.41 -23.95 18.46
N PHE A 13 -5.50 -23.32 19.18
CA PHE A 13 -4.75 -22.16 18.64
C PHE A 13 -3.95 -22.53 17.40
N LYS A 14 -3.15 -23.61 17.47
CA LYS A 14 -2.35 -24.07 16.32
C LYS A 14 -3.20 -24.42 15.11
N SER A 15 -4.37 -25.06 15.32
CA SER A 15 -5.28 -25.42 14.23
C SER A 15 -5.90 -24.21 13.52
N LYS A 16 -6.05 -23.08 14.24
CA LYS A 16 -6.58 -21.83 13.70
C LYS A 16 -5.53 -20.96 13.02
N LEU A 17 -4.24 -21.15 13.35
CA LEU A 17 -3.14 -20.39 12.77
C LEU A 17 -2.66 -21.06 11.48
N ILE A 18 -3.43 -20.93 10.42
CA ILE A 18 -3.13 -21.51 9.11
C ILE A 18 -1.84 -20.89 8.55
N GLY A 19 -0.89 -21.73 8.09
CA GLY A 19 0.37 -21.28 7.49
C GLY A 19 1.34 -20.58 8.44
N GLY A 20 1.05 -20.57 9.77
CA GLY A 20 1.89 -19.89 10.76
C GLY A 20 1.68 -18.35 10.81
N GLY A 21 0.63 -17.86 10.19
CA GLY A 21 0.30 -16.43 10.11
C GLY A 21 0.97 -15.70 8.95
N ALA A 22 0.38 -14.57 8.54
CA ALA A 22 0.94 -13.72 7.52
C ALA A 22 2.23 -13.06 8.02
N ARG A 23 3.25 -13.03 7.18
CA ARG A 23 4.56 -12.46 7.51
C ARG A 23 4.70 -11.06 6.91
N PRO A 24 4.99 -10.04 7.70
CA PRO A 24 5.08 -8.66 7.21
C PRO A 24 6.24 -8.41 6.24
N ASN A 25 7.25 -9.29 6.23
CA ASN A 25 8.40 -9.19 5.34
C ASN A 25 8.20 -9.87 3.97
N LEU A 26 7.07 -10.55 3.76
CA LEU A 26 6.72 -11.17 2.49
C LEU A 26 5.66 -10.30 1.81
N PHE A 27 6.10 -9.30 1.09
CA PHE A 27 5.25 -8.39 0.34
C PHE A 27 5.95 -7.98 -0.96
N GLU A 28 5.15 -7.52 -1.89
CA GLU A 28 5.57 -7.01 -3.18
C GLU A 28 4.76 -5.77 -3.50
N VAL A 29 5.39 -4.76 -4.07
CA VAL A 29 4.75 -3.51 -4.47
C VAL A 29 4.93 -3.33 -5.96
N GLU A 30 3.83 -3.19 -6.67
CA GLU A 30 3.80 -2.97 -8.11
C GLU A 30 3.30 -1.56 -8.40
N LEU A 31 4.10 -0.81 -9.13
CA LEU A 31 3.75 0.46 -9.73
C LEU A 31 4.16 0.37 -11.20
N THR A 32 3.26 -0.15 -12.01
CA THR A 32 3.60 -0.60 -13.38
C THR A 32 3.96 0.56 -14.28
N THR A 33 3.21 1.64 -14.20
CA THR A 33 3.40 2.82 -15.06
C THR A 33 3.30 4.09 -14.26
N LEU A 34 4.08 5.09 -14.65
CA LEU A 34 3.89 6.47 -14.22
C LEU A 34 3.12 7.23 -15.31
N PRO A 35 2.55 8.40 -14.97
CA PRO A 35 1.88 9.24 -15.95
C PRO A 35 2.77 9.62 -17.12
N ASP A 36 2.15 9.90 -18.26
CA ASP A 36 2.84 10.33 -19.46
C ASP A 36 3.66 11.62 -19.19
N GLY A 37 4.94 11.60 -19.63
CA GLY A 37 5.86 12.71 -19.40
C GLY A 37 6.88 12.49 -18.28
N VAL A 38 6.67 11.51 -17.38
CA VAL A 38 7.68 11.10 -16.41
C VAL A 38 8.66 10.14 -17.07
N THR A 39 9.92 10.54 -17.15
CA THR A 39 10.98 9.76 -17.78
C THR A 39 11.83 8.99 -16.76
N GLY A 40 12.41 7.87 -17.19
CA GLY A 40 13.36 7.11 -16.40
C GLY A 40 12.72 6.18 -15.37
N TRP A 41 11.43 5.85 -15.51
CA TRP A 41 10.79 4.87 -14.63
C TRP A 41 11.21 3.45 -14.97
N ASP A 42 11.61 2.70 -13.94
CA ASP A 42 11.88 1.27 -14.00
C ASP A 42 11.04 0.55 -12.93
N ALA A 43 9.99 -0.13 -13.40
CA ALA A 43 9.04 -0.83 -12.55
C ALA A 43 9.70 -2.02 -11.81
N ASP A 44 10.59 -2.73 -12.48
CA ASP A 44 11.29 -3.88 -11.89
C ASP A 44 12.22 -3.43 -10.77
N SER A 45 13.02 -2.38 -10.99
CA SER A 45 13.88 -1.82 -9.95
C SER A 45 13.08 -1.30 -8.76
N PHE A 46 11.94 -0.66 -9.00
CA PHE A 46 11.06 -0.21 -7.92
C PHE A 46 10.58 -1.38 -7.06
N GLN A 47 10.11 -2.45 -7.68
CA GLN A 47 9.64 -3.64 -7.02
C GLN A 47 10.71 -4.27 -6.13
N PHE A 48 11.94 -4.43 -6.65
CA PHE A 48 13.05 -5.02 -5.92
C PHE A 48 13.64 -4.12 -4.83
N LEU A 49 13.67 -2.81 -5.04
CA LEU A 49 14.24 -1.85 -4.10
C LEU A 49 13.25 -1.35 -3.05
N CYS A 50 11.98 -1.74 -3.11
CA CYS A 50 10.98 -1.40 -2.11
C CYS A 50 11.26 -2.13 -0.79
N LYS A 51 11.79 -1.38 0.18
CA LYS A 51 12.15 -1.92 1.50
C LYS A 51 10.96 -2.07 2.43
N ALA A 52 10.02 -1.14 2.39
CA ALA A 52 8.83 -1.13 3.25
C ALA A 52 7.66 -0.42 2.58
N ALA A 53 6.47 -0.94 2.77
CA ALA A 53 5.22 -0.34 2.33
C ALA A 53 4.21 -0.41 3.47
N ALA A 54 3.94 0.72 4.10
CA ALA A 54 2.95 0.81 5.17
C ALA A 54 1.57 1.01 4.57
N LEU A 55 0.69 0.02 4.69
CA LEU A 55 -0.69 0.15 4.23
C LEU A 55 -1.40 1.27 5.02
N PRO A 56 -2.11 2.19 4.33
CA PRO A 56 -2.75 3.31 4.99
C PRO A 56 -3.91 2.85 5.88
N ALA A 57 -4.08 3.53 7.01
CA ALA A 57 -5.24 3.32 7.86
C ALA A 57 -6.50 3.85 7.18
N GLN A 58 -7.61 3.19 7.48
CA GLN A 58 -8.94 3.57 7.01
C GLN A 58 -9.76 4.00 8.21
N ASN A 59 -10.20 5.24 8.22
CA ASN A 59 -10.93 5.83 9.33
C ASN A 59 -12.37 6.12 8.91
N ILE A 60 -13.32 5.83 9.80
CA ILE A 60 -14.72 6.21 9.64
C ILE A 60 -15.04 7.19 10.77
N ALA A 61 -15.38 8.42 10.40
CA ALA A 61 -15.81 9.43 11.35
C ALA A 61 -17.16 9.01 11.98
N SER A 62 -17.38 9.38 13.24
CA SER A 62 -18.69 9.23 13.88
C SER A 62 -19.41 10.58 13.91
N ILE A 63 -20.67 10.59 13.51
CA ILE A 63 -21.55 11.75 13.57
C ILE A 63 -22.42 11.59 14.82
N ASP A 64 -22.39 12.60 15.68
CA ASP A 64 -23.17 12.63 16.91
C ASP A 64 -24.56 13.22 16.64
N VAL A 65 -25.61 12.41 16.80
CA VAL A 65 -27.00 12.83 16.66
C VAL A 65 -27.63 12.93 18.03
N PRO A 66 -27.94 14.14 18.53
CA PRO A 66 -28.59 14.31 19.82
C PRO A 66 -30.07 13.90 19.74
N PHE A 67 -30.49 13.02 20.65
CA PHE A 67 -31.88 12.62 20.79
C PHE A 67 -32.31 12.55 22.29
N ARG A 68 -33.24 13.39 22.70
CA ARG A 68 -33.84 13.43 24.04
C ARG A 68 -32.80 13.37 25.17
N GLY A 69 -31.73 14.19 25.11
CA GLY A 69 -30.68 14.23 26.13
C GLY A 69 -29.66 13.11 26.09
N ARG A 70 -29.67 12.26 25.04
CA ARG A 70 -28.67 11.24 24.76
C ARG A 70 -28.08 11.47 23.38
N ILE A 71 -26.81 11.09 23.22
CA ILE A 71 -26.12 11.16 21.93
C ILE A 71 -26.16 9.75 21.31
N PHE A 72 -26.69 9.68 20.09
CA PHE A 72 -26.63 8.50 19.24
C PHE A 72 -25.53 8.71 18.18
N LYS A 73 -24.63 7.73 18.02
CA LYS A 73 -23.52 7.80 17.07
C LYS A 73 -23.88 7.09 15.78
N VAL A 74 -23.73 7.79 14.67
CA VAL A 74 -23.95 7.27 13.32
C VAL A 74 -22.61 7.28 12.57
N ALA A 75 -22.40 6.30 11.69
CA ALA A 75 -21.23 6.27 10.84
C ALA A 75 -21.27 7.44 9.85
N GLY A 76 -20.18 8.19 9.76
CA GLY A 76 -19.95 9.26 8.79
C GLY A 76 -19.07 8.82 7.64
N ASP A 77 -18.38 9.79 7.04
CA ASP A 77 -17.54 9.57 5.88
C ASP A 77 -16.28 8.76 6.21
N ARG A 78 -15.84 7.97 5.22
CA ARG A 78 -14.61 7.18 5.28
C ARG A 78 -13.46 8.00 4.72
N THR A 79 -12.37 8.07 5.48
CA THR A 79 -11.11 8.67 5.05
C THR A 79 -10.01 7.64 5.02
N ILE A 80 -9.07 7.81 4.11
CA ILE A 80 -7.89 6.96 3.94
C ILE A 80 -6.67 7.84 4.18
N ASP A 81 -5.76 7.36 5.04
CA ASP A 81 -4.51 8.06 5.32
C ASP A 81 -3.54 7.97 4.13
N THR A 82 -2.48 8.77 4.17
CA THR A 82 -1.43 8.74 3.14
C THR A 82 -0.71 7.41 3.15
N TRP A 83 -0.52 6.84 1.98
CA TRP A 83 0.29 5.64 1.79
C TRP A 83 1.77 6.00 1.77
N THR A 84 2.57 5.34 2.59
CA THR A 84 4.01 5.59 2.68
C THR A 84 4.80 4.37 2.21
N VAL A 85 5.71 4.60 1.28
CA VAL A 85 6.61 3.59 0.73
C VAL A 85 8.06 4.04 0.98
N THR A 86 8.89 3.10 1.45
CA THR A 86 10.32 3.32 1.61
C THR A 86 11.08 2.54 0.56
N VAL A 87 11.84 3.24 -0.27
CA VAL A 87 12.62 2.67 -1.36
C VAL A 87 14.11 2.88 -1.07
N ILE A 88 14.93 1.89 -1.40
CA ILE A 88 16.39 2.01 -1.33
C ILE A 88 16.86 2.76 -2.58
N ASN A 89 17.62 3.84 -2.39
CA ASN A 89 18.21 4.53 -3.53
C ASN A 89 19.40 3.72 -4.07
N ASP A 90 19.45 3.60 -5.38
CA ASP A 90 20.59 3.11 -6.12
C ASP A 90 21.58 4.26 -6.44
N GLU A 91 22.82 3.95 -6.82
CA GLU A 91 23.84 4.95 -7.17
C GLU A 91 23.40 5.84 -8.33
N ASP A 92 22.63 5.31 -9.26
CA ASP A 92 22.09 6.04 -10.42
C ASP A 92 20.92 6.96 -10.10
N PHE A 93 20.32 6.87 -8.90
CA PHE A 93 19.17 7.66 -8.46
C PHE A 93 17.96 7.63 -9.42
N VAL A 94 17.85 6.59 -10.23
CA VAL A 94 16.81 6.49 -11.28
C VAL A 94 15.41 6.63 -10.71
N LEU A 95 15.09 5.89 -9.67
CA LEU A 95 13.76 5.92 -9.05
C LEU A 95 13.47 7.26 -8.39
N ARG A 96 14.45 7.84 -7.71
CA ARG A 96 14.27 9.14 -7.08
C ARG A 96 14.02 10.24 -8.11
N ASN A 97 14.82 10.26 -9.16
CA ASN A 97 14.65 11.21 -10.26
C ASN A 97 13.27 11.08 -10.92
N ALA A 98 12.77 9.86 -11.07
CA ALA A 98 11.42 9.62 -11.59
C ALA A 98 10.34 10.22 -10.68
N PHE A 99 10.44 10.03 -9.36
CA PHE A 99 9.50 10.63 -8.41
C PHE A 99 9.60 12.16 -8.36
N GLU A 100 10.82 12.72 -8.43
CA GLU A 100 11.03 14.18 -8.51
C GLU A 100 10.44 14.76 -9.80
N ASN A 101 10.65 14.10 -10.94
CA ASN A 101 10.04 14.48 -12.21
C ASN A 101 8.50 14.40 -12.15
N TRP A 102 7.97 13.38 -11.49
CA TRP A 102 6.53 13.27 -11.30
C TRP A 102 5.96 14.41 -10.46
N THR A 103 6.61 14.76 -9.34
CA THR A 103 6.19 15.93 -8.53
C THR A 103 6.31 17.23 -9.30
N GLN A 104 7.35 17.37 -10.14
CA GLN A 104 7.55 18.55 -10.99
C GLN A 104 6.48 18.65 -12.09
N GLN A 105 6.01 17.54 -12.64
CA GLN A 105 4.90 17.53 -13.60
C GLN A 105 3.58 18.01 -12.96
N ILE A 106 3.36 17.70 -11.69
CA ILE A 106 2.19 18.19 -10.96
C ILE A 106 2.26 19.70 -10.73
N ALA A 107 3.46 20.18 -10.36
CA ALA A 107 3.69 21.61 -10.09
C ALA A 107 5.15 21.97 -10.45
N ASP A 108 5.33 22.54 -11.62
CA ASP A 108 6.65 22.98 -12.09
C ASP A 108 7.08 24.25 -11.34
N LEU A 109 8.21 24.13 -10.62
CA LEU A 109 8.79 25.24 -9.85
C LEU A 109 9.34 26.37 -10.71
N THR A 110 9.68 26.09 -11.98
CA THR A 110 10.30 27.05 -12.87
C THR A 110 9.27 27.94 -13.57
N THR A 111 8.18 27.32 -14.04
CA THR A 111 7.15 28.00 -14.83
C THR A 111 5.93 28.36 -14.03
N ASN A 112 5.77 27.82 -12.82
CA ASN A 112 4.55 27.85 -11.99
C ASN A 112 3.32 27.29 -12.72
N LEU A 113 3.54 26.44 -13.72
CA LEU A 113 2.49 25.70 -14.41
C LEU A 113 2.44 24.29 -13.88
N GLY A 114 1.31 23.64 -13.98
CA GLY A 114 1.14 22.24 -13.58
C GLY A 114 0.06 21.57 -14.41
N ALA A 115 -0.03 20.26 -14.28
CA ALA A 115 -1.07 19.48 -14.91
C ALA A 115 -2.44 19.88 -14.33
N THR A 116 -3.34 20.35 -15.20
CA THR A 116 -4.70 20.77 -14.82
C THR A 116 -5.67 19.60 -14.79
N ASP A 117 -5.37 18.54 -15.53
CA ASP A 117 -6.19 17.36 -15.60
C ASP A 117 -5.65 16.30 -14.60
N PRO A 118 -6.48 15.85 -13.62
CA PRO A 118 -6.09 14.80 -12.69
C PRO A 118 -5.58 13.52 -13.37
N SER A 119 -6.17 13.13 -14.49
CA SER A 119 -5.75 11.94 -15.24
C SER A 119 -4.32 12.03 -15.79
N ALA A 120 -3.79 13.24 -15.93
CA ALA A 120 -2.44 13.46 -16.45
C ALA A 120 -1.34 13.23 -15.40
N TYR A 121 -1.67 13.16 -14.10
CA TYR A 121 -0.68 12.97 -13.03
C TYR A 121 -1.02 11.84 -12.06
N MET A 122 -2.16 11.21 -12.20
CA MET A 122 -2.57 10.08 -11.34
C MET A 122 -2.21 8.74 -11.98
N THR A 123 -1.92 7.75 -11.15
CA THR A 123 -1.66 6.39 -11.58
C THR A 123 -2.21 5.38 -10.57
N ASN A 124 -2.05 4.09 -10.87
CA ASN A 124 -2.50 3.01 -10.01
C ASN A 124 -1.31 2.20 -9.50
N ALA A 125 -1.43 1.69 -8.28
CA ALA A 125 -0.45 0.80 -7.70
C ALA A 125 -1.12 -0.41 -7.03
N LYS A 126 -0.35 -1.48 -6.87
CA LYS A 126 -0.79 -2.68 -6.18
C LYS A 126 0.21 -3.09 -5.11
N VAL A 127 -0.30 -3.63 -4.03
CA VAL A 127 0.50 -4.24 -2.96
C VAL A 127 0.02 -5.65 -2.74
N PHE A 128 0.92 -6.61 -2.86
CA PHE A 128 0.65 -8.01 -2.65
C PHE A 128 1.26 -8.47 -1.34
N GLN A 129 0.45 -9.09 -0.50
CA GLN A 129 0.92 -9.86 0.63
C GLN A 129 1.17 -11.29 0.19
N LEU A 130 2.41 -11.74 0.30
CA LEU A 130 2.83 -13.06 -0.16
C LEU A 130 2.80 -14.09 0.95
N GLY A 131 2.53 -15.34 0.56
CA GLY A 131 2.54 -16.50 1.44
C GLY A 131 3.88 -17.21 1.43
N ARG A 132 4.13 -17.99 2.48
CA ARG A 132 5.31 -18.85 2.60
C ARG A 132 5.05 -20.20 1.93
N GLY A 133 5.46 -20.34 0.68
CA GLY A 133 5.44 -21.64 -0.03
C GLY A 133 4.12 -21.99 -0.71
N SER A 134 4.17 -22.93 -1.63
CA SER A 134 3.12 -23.33 -2.57
C SER A 134 2.09 -24.29 -1.97
N THR A 135 1.32 -23.89 -0.98
CA THR A 135 0.25 -24.74 -0.41
C THR A 135 -1.10 -24.59 -1.14
N LYS A 136 -1.21 -23.67 -2.10
CA LYS A 136 -2.33 -23.64 -3.05
C LYS A 136 -1.74 -23.88 -4.43
N ALA A 137 -2.31 -24.83 -5.15
CA ALA A 137 -1.93 -25.13 -6.52
C ALA A 137 -1.85 -23.84 -7.34
N SER A 138 -0.63 -23.35 -7.58
CA SER A 138 -0.37 -22.38 -8.61
C SER A 138 -0.66 -23.07 -9.93
N THR A 139 -1.44 -22.44 -10.79
CA THR A 139 -1.67 -22.91 -12.14
C THR A 139 -0.50 -22.60 -13.08
N SER A 140 0.58 -22.03 -12.54
CA SER A 140 1.81 -21.74 -13.28
C SER A 140 2.73 -22.95 -13.33
N SER A 141 3.23 -23.30 -14.51
CA SER A 141 4.03 -24.47 -14.78
C SER A 141 5.47 -24.40 -14.26
N ASP A 142 5.92 -23.24 -13.80
CA ASP A 142 7.33 -23.01 -13.45
C ASP A 142 7.66 -23.14 -11.93
N GLY A 143 6.69 -23.42 -11.08
CA GLY A 143 6.91 -23.79 -9.68
C GLY A 143 7.57 -22.73 -8.79
N ASN A 144 7.82 -21.52 -9.28
CA ASN A 144 8.61 -20.47 -8.62
C ASN A 144 7.76 -19.24 -8.22
N GLU A 145 6.45 -19.32 -8.29
CA GLU A 145 5.57 -18.21 -7.95
C GLU A 145 5.21 -18.21 -6.47
N ASN A 146 5.37 -17.06 -5.84
CA ASN A 146 4.88 -16.81 -4.49
C ASN A 146 3.35 -16.80 -4.48
N VAL A 147 2.74 -17.48 -3.50
CA VAL A 147 1.28 -17.48 -3.35
C VAL A 147 0.84 -16.11 -2.83
N VAL A 148 0.06 -15.39 -3.61
CA VAL A 148 -0.57 -14.14 -3.17
C VAL A 148 -1.68 -14.48 -2.17
N LEU A 149 -1.53 -14.02 -0.93
CA LEU A 149 -2.53 -14.16 0.13
C LEU A 149 -3.59 -13.08 0.05
N LYS A 150 -3.17 -11.87 -0.25
CA LYS A 150 -4.05 -10.70 -0.38
C LYS A 150 -3.44 -9.65 -1.30
N GLU A 151 -4.29 -9.05 -2.11
CA GLU A 151 -3.98 -7.93 -2.99
C GLU A 151 -4.70 -6.68 -2.49
N TYR A 152 -3.99 -5.55 -2.51
CA TYR A 152 -4.52 -4.22 -2.28
C TYR A 152 -4.26 -3.39 -3.52
N GLU A 153 -5.30 -2.83 -4.09
CA GLU A 153 -5.20 -1.94 -5.24
C GLU A 153 -5.44 -0.50 -4.79
N PHE A 154 -4.55 0.38 -5.22
CA PHE A 154 -4.63 1.82 -5.03
C PHE A 154 -4.93 2.46 -6.38
N ILE A 155 -6.00 3.20 -6.46
CA ILE A 155 -6.48 3.84 -7.67
C ILE A 155 -6.30 5.34 -7.54
N ASP A 156 -5.90 5.98 -8.62
CA ASP A 156 -5.77 7.44 -8.72
C ASP A 156 -4.82 8.04 -7.67
N ILE A 157 -3.66 7.41 -7.47
CA ILE A 157 -2.64 7.90 -6.55
C ILE A 157 -1.68 8.88 -7.23
N PHE A 158 -1.16 9.79 -6.43
CA PHE A 158 -0.10 10.73 -6.82
C PHE A 158 0.82 11.03 -5.64
N PRO A 159 2.08 11.43 -5.87
CA PRO A 159 3.01 11.73 -4.80
C PRO A 159 2.65 13.05 -4.12
N THR A 160 2.50 13.00 -2.80
CA THR A 160 2.28 14.19 -1.97
C THR A 160 3.56 14.70 -1.33
N SER A 161 4.56 13.84 -1.19
CA SER A 161 5.84 14.19 -0.58
C SER A 161 6.92 13.20 -0.99
N VAL A 162 8.08 13.72 -1.34
CA VAL A 162 9.34 12.96 -1.48
C VAL A 162 10.24 13.37 -0.31
N SER A 163 10.66 12.41 0.52
CA SER A 163 11.44 12.70 1.73
C SER A 163 12.82 13.28 1.41
N ALA A 164 13.36 14.07 2.33
CA ALA A 164 14.76 14.50 2.30
C ALA A 164 15.72 13.30 2.42
N ILE A 165 16.94 13.48 1.91
CA ILE A 165 18.06 12.56 2.12
C ILE A 165 19.09 13.29 2.99
N ASP A 166 19.43 12.69 4.11
CA ASP A 166 20.50 13.19 4.97
C ASP A 166 21.84 12.66 4.41
N LEU A 167 22.68 13.59 3.98
CA LEU A 167 24.05 13.31 3.53
C LEU A 167 25.00 13.64 4.69
N SER A 168 25.72 12.66 5.17
CA SER A 168 26.70 12.80 6.27
C SER A 168 28.07 12.25 5.90
#